data_0d92972da48a7b18d7fb9e1b3bf7c052
#
_entry.id   0d92972da48a7b18d7fb9e1b3bf7c052
#
_cell.length_a   1.000
_cell.length_b   1.000
_cell.length_c   1.000
_cell.angle_alpha   90.00
_cell.angle_beta   90.00
_cell.angle_gamma   90.00
#
_symmetry.space_group_name_H-M   'P 1'
#
loop_
_entity.id
_entity.type
_entity.pdbx_description
1 polymer ?
#
loop_
_entity_poly.entity_id
_entity_poly.type
_entity_poly.pdbx_seq_one_letter_code
_entity_poly.pdbx_strand_id
1 'polypeptide(L)'
;FLARLSASVIEGSKDGYPELEEKKDFIFNVLNNEETQFNKTIDQGLHILSEFEEKMQSEGKKVLDGQDAFKLYDTYGFPLDLTKEILEEKGYGIDEDGFHAAMEEQRERARSSREVTNYMGADATVYDEIDPSVTTEFTGYDHLEDTSKVTVLTTETEIAESLMEGQKGTIFVEKTPFYATMGGQEGDCGIIKGANGVFEVEDTIKLRGGKYGHVGVMKSGMISNGEKVTLQVNEEARKNTEKNHSATHLLQKALKTVLGAHVEQKGSLVTPTRLRFDFAHFQAMTPEELEKVENLVNEKIQEQIPVVTDIMDTEEAKKSGAMALFGEKYGDKVRVVSMGDFSKELCGGTHTDNTASIAAFKIISETGVAAGVRRIEALTGNGVFKYYKEVEKELHEAAKAAKCDPAQLVKRIEGLHEEIKTLTAENNQLKNKMAKDAMGDVMNQVKDVNGVSFLPVHVKDIDMQELMNLGDQLKAKLGDGVILLASENGGKVSLLAMATDGAMKKGAHAGNLIKAVAKLVGG
;
A
#
# COMPACT_ATOMS: atom_id res chain seq x y z
N PHE A 1 10.44 17.07 -23.11
CA PHE A 1 11.82 17.24 -23.54
C PHE A 1 12.46 15.89 -23.88
N LEU A 2 12.49 14.92 -22.94
CA LEU A 2 13.12 13.61 -23.13
C LEU A 2 12.49 12.79 -24.26
N ALA A 3 11.16 12.78 -24.36
CA ALA A 3 10.45 12.11 -25.44
C ALA A 3 10.82 12.67 -26.82
N ARG A 4 11.01 13.98 -26.96
CA ARG A 4 11.47 14.60 -28.22
C ARG A 4 12.93 14.26 -28.52
N LEU A 5 13.79 14.21 -27.50
CA LEU A 5 15.19 13.85 -27.64
C LEU A 5 15.32 12.37 -28.06
N SER A 6 14.53 11.47 -27.46
CA SER A 6 14.54 10.05 -27.80
C SER A 6 14.20 9.78 -29.27
N ALA A 7 13.35 10.60 -29.90
CA ALA A 7 13.08 10.47 -31.33
C ALA A 7 14.36 10.62 -32.20
N SER A 8 15.17 11.62 -31.85
CA SER A 8 16.43 11.87 -32.55
C SER A 8 17.46 10.76 -32.31
N VAL A 9 17.49 10.22 -31.06
CA VAL A 9 18.38 9.10 -30.72
C VAL A 9 17.98 7.83 -31.43
N ILE A 10 16.68 7.51 -31.48
CA ILE A 10 16.16 6.34 -32.22
C ILE A 10 16.48 6.45 -33.71
N GLU A 11 16.20 7.61 -34.31
CA GLU A 11 16.49 7.84 -35.75
C GLU A 11 17.98 7.68 -36.06
N GLY A 12 18.87 8.17 -35.19
CA GLY A 12 20.32 8.05 -35.39
C GLY A 12 20.92 6.67 -35.09
N SER A 13 20.17 5.80 -34.36
CA SER A 13 20.70 4.52 -33.88
C SER A 13 20.00 3.28 -34.47
N LYS A 14 18.87 3.43 -35.15
CA LYS A 14 18.02 2.33 -35.63
C LYS A 14 18.72 1.36 -36.59
N ASP A 15 19.74 1.82 -37.33
CA ASP A 15 20.49 0.95 -38.27
C ASP A 15 21.39 -0.05 -37.52
N GLY A 16 21.89 0.33 -36.35
CA GLY A 16 22.67 -0.56 -35.47
C GLY A 16 21.83 -1.32 -34.43
N TYR A 17 20.66 -0.77 -34.10
CA TYR A 17 19.74 -1.28 -33.06
C TYR A 17 18.29 -1.24 -33.56
N PRO A 18 17.88 -2.17 -34.46
CA PRO A 18 16.55 -2.19 -35.07
C PRO A 18 15.41 -2.23 -34.05
N GLU A 19 15.63 -2.88 -32.90
CA GLU A 19 14.67 -2.97 -31.81
C GLU A 19 14.22 -1.60 -31.26
N LEU A 20 15.01 -0.55 -31.43
CA LEU A 20 14.62 0.80 -31.02
C LEU A 20 13.47 1.35 -31.89
N GLU A 21 13.47 1.07 -33.18
CA GLU A 21 12.36 1.48 -34.08
C GLU A 21 11.11 0.62 -33.80
N GLU A 22 11.27 -0.69 -33.54
CA GLU A 22 10.17 -1.59 -33.20
C GLU A 22 9.48 -1.18 -31.87
N LYS A 23 10.26 -0.67 -30.90
CA LYS A 23 9.77 -0.27 -29.58
C LYS A 23 9.55 1.23 -29.43
N LYS A 24 9.59 1.99 -30.50
CA LYS A 24 9.53 3.45 -30.49
C LYS A 24 8.34 4.01 -29.72
N ASP A 25 7.13 3.56 -30.02
CA ASP A 25 5.92 4.02 -29.36
C ASP A 25 5.93 3.69 -27.86
N PHE A 26 6.45 2.53 -27.48
CA PHE A 26 6.63 2.15 -26.10
C PHE A 26 7.61 3.09 -25.38
N ILE A 27 8.78 3.35 -25.98
CA ILE A 27 9.79 4.26 -25.41
C ILE A 27 9.19 5.66 -25.22
N PHE A 28 8.46 6.17 -26.22
CA PHE A 28 7.79 7.46 -26.14
C PHE A 28 6.78 7.53 -25.00
N ASN A 29 5.94 6.50 -24.86
CA ASN A 29 4.92 6.46 -23.82
C ASN A 29 5.54 6.43 -22.42
N VAL A 30 6.59 5.64 -22.22
CA VAL A 30 7.32 5.58 -20.95
C VAL A 30 7.92 6.96 -20.62
N LEU A 31 8.66 7.55 -21.54
CA LEU A 31 9.31 8.85 -21.32
C LEU A 31 8.30 9.98 -21.09
N ASN A 32 7.20 10.03 -21.85
CA ASN A 32 6.15 11.03 -21.66
C ASN A 32 5.46 10.89 -20.28
N ASN A 33 5.22 9.66 -19.84
CA ASN A 33 4.62 9.43 -18.53
C ASN A 33 5.57 9.85 -17.41
N GLU A 34 6.85 9.47 -17.50
CA GLU A 34 7.87 9.89 -16.53
C GLU A 34 8.02 11.42 -16.48
N GLU A 35 8.09 12.10 -17.65
CA GLU A 35 8.12 13.56 -17.69
C GLU A 35 6.87 14.19 -17.08
N THR A 36 5.69 13.61 -17.36
CA THR A 36 4.42 14.11 -16.80
C THR A 36 4.36 13.96 -15.30
N GLN A 37 4.78 12.81 -14.76
CA GLN A 37 4.81 12.59 -13.32
C GLN A 37 5.88 13.46 -12.64
N PHE A 38 7.05 13.56 -13.25
CA PHE A 38 8.11 14.43 -12.75
C PHE A 38 7.67 15.90 -12.69
N ASN A 39 7.03 16.42 -13.73
CA ASN A 39 6.52 17.79 -13.75
C ASN A 39 5.48 18.02 -12.65
N LYS A 40 4.55 17.07 -12.43
CA LYS A 40 3.61 17.17 -11.31
C LYS A 40 4.31 17.21 -9.95
N THR A 41 5.34 16.38 -9.77
CA THR A 41 6.17 16.37 -8.56
C THR A 41 6.86 17.72 -8.35
N ILE A 42 7.43 18.30 -9.43
CA ILE A 42 8.06 19.62 -9.38
C ILE A 42 7.04 20.72 -9.03
N ASP A 43 5.88 20.74 -9.70
CA ASP A 43 4.84 21.73 -9.42
C ASP A 43 4.35 21.67 -7.96
N GLN A 44 4.11 20.46 -7.46
CA GLN A 44 3.71 20.22 -6.07
C GLN A 44 4.82 20.62 -5.07
N GLY A 45 6.06 20.24 -5.37
CA GLY A 45 7.21 20.60 -4.53
C GLY A 45 7.45 22.09 -4.46
N LEU A 46 7.31 22.82 -5.58
CA LEU A 46 7.39 24.28 -5.64
C LEU A 46 6.31 24.95 -4.78
N HIS A 47 5.08 24.43 -4.81
CA HIS A 47 4.00 24.95 -3.96
C HIS A 47 4.33 24.80 -2.46
N ILE A 48 4.78 23.63 -2.04
CA ILE A 48 5.13 23.35 -0.65
C ILE A 48 6.37 24.16 -0.21
N LEU A 49 7.35 24.30 -1.10
CA LEU A 49 8.52 25.14 -0.84
C LEU A 49 8.11 26.60 -0.61
N SER A 50 7.14 27.10 -1.39
CA SER A 50 6.59 28.44 -1.18
C SER A 50 5.92 28.61 0.20
N GLU A 51 5.18 27.59 0.68
CA GLU A 51 4.60 27.60 2.04
C GLU A 51 5.71 27.63 3.12
N PHE A 52 6.79 26.88 2.93
CA PHE A 52 7.92 26.92 3.85
C PHE A 52 8.65 28.27 3.83
N GLU A 53 8.78 28.91 2.66
CA GLU A 53 9.34 30.26 2.55
C GLU A 53 8.49 31.30 3.30
N GLU A 54 7.16 31.26 3.16
CA GLU A 54 6.25 32.15 3.89
C GLU A 54 6.38 31.95 5.41
N LYS A 55 6.47 30.69 5.86
CA LYS A 55 6.69 30.34 7.26
C LYS A 55 8.04 30.91 7.76
N MET A 56 9.13 30.68 7.03
CA MET A 56 10.45 31.21 7.36
C MET A 56 10.44 32.72 7.45
N GLN A 57 9.81 33.40 6.51
CA GLN A 57 9.69 34.85 6.51
C GLN A 57 8.92 35.37 7.72
N SER A 58 7.82 34.71 8.10
CA SER A 58 7.02 35.07 9.28
C SER A 58 7.79 34.87 10.59
N GLU A 59 8.68 33.85 10.64
CA GLU A 59 9.52 33.53 11.80
C GLU A 59 10.87 34.28 11.81
N GLY A 60 11.19 35.03 10.76
CA GLY A 60 12.46 35.72 10.60
C GLY A 60 13.67 34.81 10.40
N LYS A 61 13.44 33.57 9.97
CA LYS A 61 14.49 32.58 9.70
C LYS A 61 15.02 32.73 8.28
N LYS A 62 16.32 32.44 8.11
CA LYS A 62 16.98 32.45 6.80
C LYS A 62 17.49 31.08 6.35
N VAL A 63 17.25 30.03 7.14
CA VAL A 63 17.69 28.66 6.86
C VAL A 63 16.47 27.76 6.98
N LEU A 64 16.20 26.97 5.94
CA LEU A 64 15.16 25.92 5.95
C LEU A 64 15.64 24.79 6.86
N ASP A 65 14.75 24.35 7.74
CA ASP A 65 15.00 23.25 8.66
C ASP A 65 15.26 21.94 7.89
N GLY A 66 16.23 21.15 8.35
CA GLY A 66 16.61 19.90 7.69
C GLY A 66 15.48 18.88 7.62
N GLN A 67 14.57 18.86 8.60
CA GLN A 67 13.38 17.99 8.59
C GLN A 67 12.37 18.42 7.52
N ASP A 68 12.16 19.75 7.36
CA ASP A 68 11.28 20.29 6.33
C ASP A 68 11.85 20.03 4.92
N ALA A 69 13.19 20.17 4.75
CA ALA A 69 13.89 19.81 3.51
C ALA A 69 13.84 18.29 3.22
N PHE A 70 14.01 17.46 4.25
CA PHE A 70 13.86 16.01 4.14
C PHE A 70 12.44 15.60 3.75
N LYS A 71 11.41 16.25 4.30
CA LYS A 71 10.02 16.01 3.95
C LYS A 71 9.73 16.33 2.48
N LEU A 72 10.29 17.43 1.94
CA LEU A 72 10.21 17.75 0.51
C LEU A 72 10.79 16.63 -0.35
N TYR A 73 11.93 16.10 0.05
CA TYR A 73 12.63 15.04 -0.67
C TYR A 73 11.92 13.67 -0.56
N ASP A 74 11.67 13.21 0.68
CA ASP A 74 11.19 11.85 0.96
C ASP A 74 9.70 11.67 0.65
N THR A 75 8.87 12.66 1.04
CA THR A 75 7.41 12.55 0.90
C THR A 75 6.93 13.05 -0.47
N TYR A 76 7.51 14.12 -0.97
CA TYR A 76 7.05 14.77 -2.19
C TYR A 76 7.97 14.53 -3.39
N GLY A 77 9.11 13.86 -3.20
CA GLY A 77 10.05 13.54 -4.28
C GLY A 77 10.76 14.76 -4.89
N PHE A 78 10.74 15.92 -4.22
CA PHE A 78 11.34 17.14 -4.73
C PHE A 78 12.85 17.14 -4.46
N PRO A 79 13.71 17.28 -5.50
CA PRO A 79 15.15 17.13 -5.35
C PRO A 79 15.79 18.16 -4.40
N LEU A 80 16.69 17.72 -3.52
CA LEU A 80 17.40 18.60 -2.59
C LEU A 80 18.19 19.69 -3.32
N ASP A 81 18.89 19.33 -4.41
CA ASP A 81 19.70 20.28 -5.18
C ASP A 81 18.85 21.41 -5.75
N LEU A 82 17.64 21.08 -6.23
CA LEU A 82 16.70 22.07 -6.74
C LEU A 82 16.14 22.94 -5.60
N THR A 83 15.84 22.35 -4.44
CA THR A 83 15.45 23.11 -3.23
C THR A 83 16.52 24.10 -2.85
N LYS A 84 17.79 23.68 -2.88
CA LYS A 84 18.95 24.52 -2.55
C LYS A 84 19.11 25.67 -3.53
N GLU A 85 19.08 25.40 -4.82
CA GLU A 85 19.22 26.40 -5.88
C GLU A 85 18.16 27.51 -5.76
N ILE A 86 16.89 27.11 -5.60
CA ILE A 86 15.76 28.06 -5.48
C ILE A 86 15.88 28.91 -4.21
N LEU A 87 16.27 28.32 -3.07
CA LEU A 87 16.41 29.05 -1.82
C LEU A 87 17.62 30.00 -1.84
N GLU A 88 18.73 29.59 -2.42
CA GLU A 88 19.96 30.40 -2.57
C GLU A 88 19.68 31.64 -3.45
N GLU A 89 18.92 31.51 -4.56
CA GLU A 89 18.52 32.64 -5.39
C GLU A 89 17.73 33.69 -4.62
N LYS A 90 16.98 33.26 -3.58
CA LYS A 90 16.17 34.14 -2.72
C LYS A 90 16.90 34.57 -1.45
N GLY A 91 18.16 34.20 -1.27
CA GLY A 91 19.00 34.54 -0.12
C GLY A 91 18.71 33.75 1.15
N TYR A 92 18.12 32.56 1.00
CA TYR A 92 17.94 31.57 2.06
C TYR A 92 18.94 30.42 1.94
N GLY A 93 19.15 29.67 3.03
CA GLY A 93 19.97 28.45 3.06
C GLY A 93 19.17 27.23 3.49
N ILE A 94 19.84 26.07 3.56
CA ILE A 94 19.28 24.80 4.04
C ILE A 94 20.17 24.26 5.16
N ASP A 95 19.57 23.64 6.18
CA ASP A 95 20.26 22.82 7.17
C ASP A 95 20.55 21.42 6.56
N GLU A 96 21.66 21.31 5.83
CA GLU A 96 22.08 20.05 5.18
C GLU A 96 22.43 18.97 6.20
N ASP A 97 23.00 19.32 7.35
CA ASP A 97 23.33 18.36 8.40
C ASP A 97 22.06 17.72 8.99
N GLY A 98 21.05 18.53 9.26
CA GLY A 98 19.72 18.06 9.69
C GLY A 98 19.01 17.20 8.65
N PHE A 99 19.13 17.53 7.37
CA PHE A 99 18.62 16.71 6.26
C PHE A 99 19.31 15.33 6.23
N HIS A 100 20.64 15.28 6.30
CA HIS A 100 21.38 14.03 6.28
C HIS A 100 21.13 13.17 7.51
N ALA A 101 20.93 13.77 8.68
CA ALA A 101 20.54 13.05 9.90
C ALA A 101 19.14 12.40 9.74
N ALA A 102 18.16 13.11 9.19
CA ALA A 102 16.83 12.58 8.91
C ALA A 102 16.85 11.45 7.86
N MET A 103 17.69 11.58 6.84
CA MET A 103 17.92 10.55 5.82
C MET A 103 18.49 9.26 6.43
N GLU A 104 19.45 9.36 7.32
CA GLU A 104 20.06 8.18 7.95
C GLU A 104 19.08 7.50 8.92
N GLU A 105 18.31 8.27 9.68
CA GLU A 105 17.24 7.72 10.53
C GLU A 105 16.19 6.95 9.71
N GLN A 106 15.82 7.45 8.54
CA GLN A 106 14.90 6.76 7.63
C GLN A 106 15.53 5.46 7.10
N ARG A 107 16.83 5.48 6.73
CA ARG A 107 17.56 4.28 6.29
C ARG A 107 17.66 3.22 7.38
N GLU A 108 17.90 3.62 8.62
CA GLU A 108 17.92 2.70 9.76
C GLU A 108 16.55 2.08 10.02
N ARG A 109 15.47 2.87 9.97
CA ARG A 109 14.09 2.37 10.05
C ARG A 109 13.78 1.38 8.94
N ALA A 110 14.19 1.67 7.72
CA ALA A 110 13.99 0.78 6.57
C ALA A 110 14.82 -0.52 6.69
N ARG A 111 16.01 -0.48 7.30
CA ARG A 111 16.83 -1.67 7.60
C ARG A 111 16.22 -2.53 8.71
N SER A 112 15.76 -1.90 9.79
CA SER A 112 15.18 -2.60 10.94
C SER A 112 13.80 -3.20 10.66
N SER A 113 13.06 -2.66 9.68
CA SER A 113 11.77 -3.21 9.25
C SER A 113 11.88 -4.38 8.25
N ARG A 114 13.09 -4.65 7.73
CA ARG A 114 13.32 -5.85 6.95
C ARG A 114 13.54 -7.00 7.92
N GLU A 115 12.57 -7.91 8.02
CA GLU A 115 12.85 -9.23 8.57
C GLU A 115 14.06 -9.79 7.83
N VAL A 116 15.04 -10.30 8.59
CA VAL A 116 16.23 -10.96 8.04
C VAL A 116 15.74 -12.26 7.40
N THR A 117 15.28 -12.16 6.16
CA THR A 117 15.14 -13.34 5.33
C THR A 117 16.56 -13.71 4.89
N ASN A 118 17.08 -14.81 5.43
CA ASN A 118 18.34 -15.43 5.02
C ASN A 118 18.24 -15.97 3.58
N TYR A 119 18.03 -15.07 2.62
CA TYR A 119 18.12 -15.37 1.20
C TYR A 119 19.36 -14.71 0.63
N MET A 120 20.38 -15.56 0.42
CA MET A 120 21.66 -15.24 -0.21
C MET A 120 22.58 -14.25 0.54
N GLY A 121 23.39 -14.83 1.42
CA GLY A 121 24.72 -14.32 1.64
C GLY A 121 25.05 -13.92 3.06
N ALA A 122 25.93 -14.65 3.62
CA ALA A 122 27.09 -14.25 4.35
C ALA A 122 27.39 -14.91 5.69
N ASP A 123 26.57 -15.79 6.24
CA ASP A 123 27.06 -16.61 7.35
C ASP A 123 26.92 -18.09 6.97
N ALA A 124 28.00 -18.87 7.17
CA ALA A 124 27.99 -20.31 6.98
C ALA A 124 26.87 -20.89 7.87
N THR A 125 25.91 -21.54 7.22
CA THR A 125 24.79 -22.18 7.91
C THR A 125 25.15 -23.66 8.16
N VAL A 126 24.50 -24.30 9.12
CA VAL A 126 24.64 -25.76 9.34
C VAL A 126 24.43 -26.56 8.05
N TYR A 127 23.72 -26.04 7.08
CA TYR A 127 23.48 -26.68 5.80
C TYR A 127 24.70 -26.78 4.89
N ASP A 128 25.72 -25.93 5.10
CA ASP A 128 26.98 -25.96 4.34
C ASP A 128 27.87 -27.14 4.77
N GLU A 129 27.63 -27.72 5.95
CA GLU A 129 28.31 -28.90 6.47
C GLU A 129 27.73 -30.22 5.94
N ILE A 130 26.56 -30.18 5.28
CA ILE A 130 25.91 -31.38 4.73
C ILE A 130 26.71 -31.87 3.52
N ASP A 131 27.04 -33.18 3.53
CA ASP A 131 27.76 -33.83 2.45
C ASP A 131 27.19 -33.43 1.07
N PRO A 132 28.03 -32.98 0.13
CA PRO A 132 27.60 -32.61 -1.22
C PRO A 132 26.91 -33.73 -1.99
N SER A 133 27.15 -34.99 -1.66
CA SER A 133 26.53 -36.16 -2.29
C SER A 133 25.07 -36.38 -1.91
N VAL A 134 24.61 -35.75 -0.81
CA VAL A 134 23.20 -35.80 -0.40
C VAL A 134 22.35 -35.02 -1.42
N THR A 135 21.41 -35.72 -2.02
CA THR A 135 20.42 -35.18 -2.96
C THR A 135 19.04 -35.66 -2.62
N THR A 136 18.01 -34.96 -3.04
CA THR A 136 16.61 -35.37 -2.82
C THR A 136 15.89 -35.43 -4.16
N GLU A 137 15.23 -36.54 -4.44
CA GLU A 137 14.32 -36.68 -5.59
C GLU A 137 12.95 -36.06 -5.25
N PHE A 138 12.45 -35.20 -6.11
CA PHE A 138 11.11 -34.61 -5.95
C PHE A 138 10.07 -35.46 -6.67
N THR A 139 9.10 -36.01 -5.93
CA THR A 139 8.01 -36.88 -6.43
C THR A 139 6.64 -36.17 -6.40
N GLY A 140 6.59 -34.93 -5.94
CA GLY A 140 5.37 -34.22 -5.58
C GLY A 140 4.57 -33.61 -6.75
N TYR A 141 4.89 -33.92 -8.00
CA TYR A 141 4.00 -33.61 -9.11
C TYR A 141 2.81 -34.56 -9.18
N ASP A 142 3.03 -35.84 -8.84
CA ASP A 142 2.03 -36.90 -8.98
C ASP A 142 1.51 -37.42 -7.62
N HIS A 143 2.24 -37.17 -6.54
CA HIS A 143 1.97 -37.73 -5.22
C HIS A 143 1.97 -36.66 -4.13
N LEU A 144 1.04 -36.74 -3.18
CA LEU A 144 0.98 -35.95 -1.96
C LEU A 144 1.47 -36.72 -0.73
N GLU A 145 1.70 -38.02 -0.88
CA GLU A 145 2.24 -38.88 0.15
C GLU A 145 3.32 -39.79 -0.44
N ASP A 146 4.41 -39.99 0.27
CA ASP A 146 5.47 -40.91 -0.10
C ASP A 146 6.17 -41.50 1.14
N THR A 147 6.91 -42.57 0.96
CA THR A 147 7.76 -43.18 1.99
C THR A 147 9.21 -43.00 1.60
N SER A 148 10.02 -42.49 2.49
CA SER A 148 11.43 -42.19 2.22
C SER A 148 12.31 -42.54 3.43
N LYS A 149 13.62 -42.49 3.22
CA LYS A 149 14.61 -42.65 4.28
C LYS A 149 15.20 -41.29 4.64
N VAL A 150 15.32 -41.03 5.94
CA VAL A 150 16.01 -39.85 6.46
C VAL A 150 17.49 -39.95 6.14
N THR A 151 18.06 -38.93 5.51
CA THR A 151 19.47 -38.85 5.12
C THR A 151 20.29 -37.98 6.03
N VAL A 152 19.71 -36.84 6.48
CA VAL A 152 20.34 -35.90 7.40
C VAL A 152 19.26 -35.29 8.27
N LEU A 153 19.61 -35.03 9.52
CA LEU A 153 18.84 -34.20 10.46
C LEU A 153 19.72 -33.04 10.93
N THR A 154 19.14 -31.85 11.05
CA THR A 154 19.84 -30.71 11.64
C THR A 154 18.98 -30.02 12.69
N THR A 155 19.59 -29.51 13.74
CA THR A 155 19.03 -28.43 14.54
C THR A 155 19.31 -27.10 13.85
N GLU A 156 19.07 -25.98 14.51
CA GLU A 156 19.43 -24.64 13.99
C GLU A 156 20.96 -24.45 13.87
N THR A 157 21.77 -25.23 14.62
CA THR A 157 23.20 -24.98 14.79
C THR A 157 24.11 -26.17 14.45
N GLU A 158 23.59 -27.40 14.39
CA GLU A 158 24.42 -28.60 14.19
C GLU A 158 23.68 -29.73 13.46
N ILE A 159 24.44 -30.63 12.85
CA ILE A 159 23.93 -31.90 12.31
C ILE A 159 23.64 -32.81 13.50
N ALA A 160 22.44 -33.38 13.55
CA ALA A 160 21.97 -34.21 14.65
C ALA A 160 21.76 -35.66 14.23
N GLU A 161 21.96 -36.58 15.15
CA GLU A 161 21.61 -38.00 14.95
C GLU A 161 20.11 -38.29 15.12
N SER A 162 19.42 -37.44 15.90
CA SER A 162 17.97 -37.53 16.11
C SER A 162 17.38 -36.16 16.49
N LEU A 163 16.11 -35.98 16.20
CA LEU A 163 15.30 -34.87 16.70
C LEU A 163 14.27 -35.40 17.68
N MET A 164 14.13 -34.72 18.84
CA MET A 164 13.23 -35.09 19.93
C MET A 164 12.06 -34.10 20.04
N GLU A 165 11.01 -34.55 20.72
CA GLU A 165 9.81 -33.72 20.97
C GLU A 165 10.13 -32.28 21.42
N GLY A 166 9.49 -31.33 20.78
CA GLY A 166 9.68 -29.88 21.00
C GLY A 166 10.89 -29.27 20.30
N GLN A 167 11.80 -30.07 19.74
CA GLN A 167 12.95 -29.54 19.02
C GLN A 167 12.55 -29.03 17.62
N LYS A 168 13.05 -27.87 17.27
CA LYS A 168 13.05 -27.33 15.91
C LYS A 168 14.25 -27.91 15.15
N GLY A 169 14.05 -28.12 13.85
CA GLY A 169 15.11 -28.62 13.01
C GLY A 169 14.70 -28.76 11.56
N THR A 170 15.59 -29.40 10.77
CA THR A 170 15.33 -29.66 9.36
C THR A 170 15.59 -31.14 9.08
N ILE A 171 14.67 -31.78 8.39
CA ILE A 171 14.77 -33.17 7.96
C ILE A 171 15.06 -33.22 6.46
N PHE A 172 16.12 -33.95 6.07
CA PHE A 172 16.45 -34.28 4.68
C PHE A 172 16.16 -35.74 4.42
N VAL A 173 15.65 -36.04 3.24
CA VAL A 173 15.24 -37.41 2.85
C VAL A 173 15.70 -37.74 1.42
N GLU A 174 15.73 -39.02 1.06
CA GLU A 174 16.14 -39.47 -0.29
C GLU A 174 15.15 -38.98 -1.37
N LYS A 175 13.84 -39.03 -1.08
CA LYS A 175 12.79 -38.57 -1.98
C LYS A 175 11.65 -37.89 -1.21
N THR A 176 10.99 -36.91 -1.80
CA THR A 176 9.95 -36.12 -1.13
C THR A 176 8.82 -35.70 -2.07
N PRO A 177 7.55 -35.74 -1.60
CA PRO A 177 6.43 -35.13 -2.30
C PRO A 177 6.29 -33.61 -1.99
N PHE A 178 7.09 -33.08 -1.06
CA PHE A 178 7.04 -31.68 -0.66
C PHE A 178 7.72 -30.79 -1.68
N TYR A 179 7.00 -29.81 -2.26
CA TYR A 179 7.55 -28.78 -3.10
C TYR A 179 8.34 -27.78 -2.24
N ALA A 180 9.55 -27.47 -2.62
CA ALA A 180 10.35 -26.48 -1.94
C ALA A 180 10.15 -25.10 -2.56
N THR A 181 10.22 -24.04 -1.73
CA THR A 181 10.11 -22.64 -2.16
C THR A 181 11.02 -22.35 -3.35
N MET A 182 10.42 -22.08 -4.50
CA MET A 182 11.12 -21.83 -5.76
C MET A 182 10.20 -21.18 -6.77
N GLY A 183 10.75 -20.30 -7.65
CA GLY A 183 10.00 -19.71 -8.77
C GLY A 183 8.81 -18.85 -8.34
N GLY A 184 8.81 -18.32 -7.10
CA GLY A 184 7.72 -17.55 -6.55
C GLY A 184 6.59 -18.36 -5.91
N GLN A 185 6.63 -19.70 -5.98
CA GLN A 185 5.72 -20.55 -5.23
C GLN A 185 6.30 -20.85 -3.85
N GLU A 186 5.48 -20.70 -2.81
CA GLU A 186 5.79 -21.04 -1.42
C GLU A 186 5.96 -22.56 -1.26
N GLY A 187 6.84 -22.96 -0.33
CA GLY A 187 7.08 -24.35 0.00
C GLY A 187 5.89 -25.02 0.66
N ASP A 188 5.81 -26.33 0.52
CA ASP A 188 4.74 -27.07 1.16
C ASP A 188 4.96 -27.23 2.65
N CYS A 189 3.87 -27.27 3.36
CA CYS A 189 3.78 -27.70 4.75
C CYS A 189 3.10 -29.08 4.85
N GLY A 190 3.21 -29.73 6.00
CA GLY A 190 2.60 -31.03 6.23
C GLY A 190 3.22 -31.77 7.39
N ILE A 191 3.28 -33.11 7.28
CA ILE A 191 3.71 -34.00 8.37
C ILE A 191 4.69 -35.04 7.88
N ILE A 192 5.75 -35.28 8.66
CA ILE A 192 6.65 -36.44 8.50
C ILE A 192 6.45 -37.35 9.71
N LYS A 193 6.07 -38.61 9.45
CA LYS A 193 5.81 -39.62 10.48
C LYS A 193 6.90 -40.69 10.46
N GLY A 194 7.62 -40.83 11.56
CA GLY A 194 8.50 -41.96 11.86
C GLY A 194 7.78 -43.07 12.63
N ALA A 195 8.51 -44.11 13.01
CA ALA A 195 7.97 -45.20 13.82
C ALA A 195 7.53 -44.72 15.21
N ASN A 196 8.26 -43.80 15.81
CA ASN A 196 8.06 -43.33 17.19
C ASN A 196 7.94 -41.81 17.32
N GLY A 197 7.71 -41.10 16.21
CA GLY A 197 7.65 -39.62 16.27
C GLY A 197 6.90 -39.01 15.11
N VAL A 198 6.44 -37.77 15.34
CA VAL A 198 5.74 -36.96 14.34
C VAL A 198 6.41 -35.59 14.28
N PHE A 199 6.86 -35.24 13.09
CA PHE A 199 7.44 -33.93 12.79
C PHE A 199 6.45 -33.12 11.95
N GLU A 200 6.13 -31.92 12.38
CA GLU A 200 5.32 -30.96 11.62
C GLU A 200 6.25 -30.11 10.76
N VAL A 201 6.05 -30.19 9.45
CA VAL A 201 6.76 -29.39 8.45
C VAL A 201 6.02 -28.05 8.32
N GLU A 202 6.70 -26.96 8.66
CA GLU A 202 6.19 -25.60 8.55
C GLU A 202 6.54 -24.98 7.19
N ASP A 203 7.71 -25.33 6.63
CA ASP A 203 8.18 -24.87 5.31
C ASP A 203 9.11 -25.92 4.68
N THR A 204 9.22 -25.87 3.36
CA THR A 204 10.15 -26.71 2.61
C THR A 204 11.07 -25.82 1.76
N ILE A 205 12.37 -25.92 1.99
CA ILE A 205 13.39 -25.08 1.37
C ILE A 205 14.23 -25.87 0.37
N LYS A 206 14.69 -25.21 -0.69
CA LYS A 206 15.64 -25.78 -1.66
C LYS A 206 17.04 -25.24 -1.43
N LEU A 207 17.98 -26.15 -1.20
CA LEU A 207 19.38 -25.81 -1.02
C LEU A 207 20.21 -26.19 -2.27
N ARG A 208 21.44 -25.67 -2.32
CA ARG A 208 22.40 -26.00 -3.39
C ARG A 208 22.65 -27.51 -3.45
N GLY A 209 22.90 -28.03 -4.65
CA GLY A 209 23.15 -29.45 -4.86
C GLY A 209 21.88 -30.33 -4.87
N GLY A 210 20.69 -29.74 -5.04
CA GLY A 210 19.45 -30.52 -5.17
C GLY A 210 18.93 -31.10 -3.84
N LYS A 211 19.25 -30.47 -2.72
CA LYS A 211 18.78 -30.88 -1.39
C LYS A 211 17.44 -30.17 -1.09
N TYR A 212 16.48 -30.94 -0.55
CA TYR A 212 15.20 -30.41 -0.05
C TYR A 212 15.15 -30.54 1.46
N GLY A 213 15.11 -29.43 2.19
CA GLY A 213 15.06 -29.41 3.65
C GLY A 213 13.63 -29.13 4.12
N HIS A 214 13.10 -30.02 4.93
CA HIS A 214 11.78 -29.88 5.57
C HIS A 214 12.00 -29.24 6.92
N VAL A 215 11.71 -27.94 7.01
CA VAL A 215 11.90 -27.12 8.22
C VAL A 215 10.65 -27.21 9.10
N GLY A 216 10.82 -27.42 10.40
CA GLY A 216 9.68 -27.52 11.29
C GLY A 216 10.05 -27.93 12.72
N VAL A 217 9.11 -28.59 13.39
CA VAL A 217 9.22 -28.97 14.81
C VAL A 217 8.73 -30.39 15.08
N MET A 218 9.45 -31.11 15.95
CA MET A 218 8.99 -32.39 16.46
C MET A 218 7.80 -32.18 17.39
N LYS A 219 6.62 -32.66 16.96
CA LYS A 219 5.37 -32.56 17.75
C LYS A 219 5.27 -33.62 18.83
N SER A 220 5.81 -34.81 18.59
CA SER A 220 5.83 -35.91 19.56
C SER A 220 6.93 -36.91 19.24
N GLY A 221 7.47 -37.50 20.27
CA GLY A 221 8.43 -38.61 20.16
C GLY A 221 9.78 -38.23 19.57
N MET A 222 10.31 -39.05 18.66
CA MET A 222 11.65 -38.89 18.11
C MET A 222 11.71 -39.46 16.67
N ILE A 223 12.49 -38.81 15.81
CA ILE A 223 12.92 -39.31 14.50
C ILE A 223 14.45 -39.33 14.46
N SER A 224 15.02 -40.44 13.95
CA SER A 224 16.47 -40.64 13.89
C SER A 224 16.99 -40.66 12.45
N ASN A 225 18.28 -40.39 12.29
CA ASN A 225 18.96 -40.50 11.00
C ASN A 225 18.88 -41.94 10.50
N GLY A 226 18.69 -42.12 9.19
CA GLY A 226 18.54 -43.43 8.57
C GLY A 226 17.17 -44.11 8.76
N GLU A 227 16.25 -43.47 9.52
CA GLU A 227 14.90 -44.02 9.76
C GLU A 227 14.04 -43.92 8.49
N LYS A 228 13.16 -44.90 8.32
CA LYS A 228 12.13 -44.88 7.28
C LYS A 228 10.92 -44.10 7.78
N VAL A 229 10.54 -43.07 7.04
CA VAL A 229 9.45 -42.15 7.39
C VAL A 229 8.40 -42.07 6.28
N THR A 230 7.18 -41.75 6.65
CA THR A 230 6.09 -41.39 5.72
C THR A 230 5.94 -39.88 5.70
N LEU A 231 5.96 -39.30 4.51
CA LEU A 231 5.80 -37.88 4.25
C LEU A 231 4.39 -37.64 3.73
N GLN A 232 3.67 -36.70 4.34
CA GLN A 232 2.30 -36.31 3.96
C GLN A 232 2.23 -34.78 3.80
N VAL A 233 2.08 -34.34 2.55
CA VAL A 233 1.84 -32.91 2.24
C VAL A 233 0.45 -32.50 2.74
N ASN A 234 0.30 -31.28 3.21
CA ASN A 234 -1.02 -30.70 3.48
C ASN A 234 -1.77 -30.52 2.16
N GLU A 235 -2.69 -31.43 1.88
CA GLU A 235 -3.43 -31.48 0.62
C GLU A 235 -4.24 -30.21 0.36
N GLU A 236 -4.89 -29.64 1.39
CA GLU A 236 -5.69 -28.43 1.24
C GLU A 236 -4.81 -27.22 0.85
N ALA A 237 -3.68 -27.04 1.53
CA ALA A 237 -2.74 -25.98 1.24
C ALA A 237 -2.17 -26.13 -0.17
N ARG A 238 -1.70 -27.33 -0.55
CA ARG A 238 -1.16 -27.63 -1.88
C ARG A 238 -2.18 -27.34 -2.97
N LYS A 239 -3.39 -27.85 -2.86
CA LYS A 239 -4.45 -27.61 -3.86
C LYS A 239 -4.80 -26.15 -4.01
N ASN A 240 -4.81 -25.38 -2.92
CA ASN A 240 -5.03 -23.94 -3.00
C ASN A 240 -3.85 -23.23 -3.66
N THR A 241 -2.61 -23.63 -3.37
CA THR A 241 -1.41 -23.12 -4.05
C THR A 241 -1.46 -23.41 -5.55
N GLU A 242 -1.82 -24.62 -5.97
CA GLU A 242 -1.99 -25.01 -7.37
C GLU A 242 -3.03 -24.16 -8.11
N LYS A 243 -4.16 -23.84 -7.46
CA LYS A 243 -5.17 -22.93 -8.01
C LYS A 243 -4.62 -21.52 -8.22
N ASN A 244 -3.96 -20.97 -7.20
CA ASN A 244 -3.34 -19.66 -7.27
C ASN A 244 -2.22 -19.62 -8.32
N HIS A 245 -1.41 -20.68 -8.44
CA HIS A 245 -0.34 -20.74 -9.44
C HIS A 245 -0.90 -20.80 -10.87
N SER A 246 -1.87 -21.69 -11.11
CA SER A 246 -2.51 -21.79 -12.41
C SER A 246 -3.23 -20.49 -12.80
N ALA A 247 -3.90 -19.83 -11.84
CA ALA A 247 -4.50 -18.52 -12.06
C ALA A 247 -3.47 -17.42 -12.37
N THR A 248 -2.23 -17.53 -11.85
CA THR A 248 -1.15 -16.59 -12.15
C THR A 248 -0.77 -16.63 -13.63
N HIS A 249 -0.70 -17.81 -14.24
CA HIS A 249 -0.47 -17.96 -15.67
C HIS A 249 -1.60 -17.39 -16.52
N LEU A 250 -2.85 -17.63 -16.14
CA LEU A 250 -4.01 -17.02 -16.79
C LEU A 250 -3.98 -15.49 -16.68
N LEU A 251 -3.66 -14.97 -15.48
CA LEU A 251 -3.52 -13.53 -15.22
C LEU A 251 -2.43 -12.89 -16.08
N GLN A 252 -1.25 -13.48 -16.15
CA GLN A 252 -0.15 -12.97 -16.97
C GLN A 252 -0.58 -12.84 -18.43
N LYS A 253 -1.22 -13.85 -19.00
CA LYS A 253 -1.71 -13.82 -20.38
C LYS A 253 -2.84 -12.81 -20.57
N ALA A 254 -3.76 -12.71 -19.62
CA ALA A 254 -4.85 -11.74 -19.66
C ALA A 254 -4.32 -10.29 -19.63
N LEU A 255 -3.34 -10.00 -18.77
CA LEU A 255 -2.67 -8.70 -18.71
C LEU A 255 -2.00 -8.35 -20.03
N LYS A 256 -1.26 -9.29 -20.63
CA LYS A 256 -0.66 -9.09 -21.97
C LYS A 256 -1.71 -8.84 -23.06
N THR A 257 -2.84 -9.50 -22.96
CA THR A 257 -3.93 -9.37 -23.95
C THR A 257 -4.62 -8.01 -23.85
N VAL A 258 -4.83 -7.50 -22.62
CA VAL A 258 -5.58 -6.25 -22.36
C VAL A 258 -4.67 -5.02 -22.46
N LEU A 259 -3.47 -5.10 -21.87
CA LEU A 259 -2.56 -3.95 -21.74
C LEU A 259 -1.51 -3.89 -22.84
N GLY A 260 -1.19 -5.03 -23.48
CA GLY A 260 -0.20 -5.11 -24.56
C GLY A 260 1.04 -5.95 -24.23
N ALA A 261 1.85 -6.16 -25.26
CA ALA A 261 3.01 -7.07 -25.25
C ALA A 261 4.13 -6.65 -24.28
N HIS A 262 4.16 -5.37 -23.86
CA HIS A 262 5.15 -4.83 -22.92
C HIS A 262 5.01 -5.37 -21.49
N VAL A 263 3.88 -5.99 -21.16
CA VAL A 263 3.68 -6.61 -19.86
C VAL A 263 4.64 -7.79 -19.69
N GLU A 264 5.59 -7.64 -18.79
CA GLU A 264 6.56 -8.66 -18.41
C GLU A 264 6.52 -8.89 -16.92
N GLN A 265 6.62 -10.13 -16.46
CA GLN A 265 6.73 -10.45 -15.05
C GLN A 265 7.99 -9.82 -14.45
N LYS A 266 7.85 -9.13 -13.33
CA LYS A 266 8.94 -8.58 -12.51
C LYS A 266 9.07 -9.28 -11.16
N GLY A 267 8.03 -9.97 -10.71
CA GLY A 267 7.99 -10.78 -9.52
C GLY A 267 6.69 -11.58 -9.43
N SER A 268 6.72 -12.64 -8.65
CA SER A 268 5.55 -13.46 -8.35
C SER A 268 5.66 -14.01 -6.93
N LEU A 269 4.52 -14.15 -6.26
CA LEU A 269 4.38 -14.90 -5.02
C LEU A 269 3.06 -15.65 -5.06
N VAL A 270 3.15 -16.97 -4.88
CA VAL A 270 2.00 -17.86 -4.88
C VAL A 270 1.99 -18.61 -3.55
N THR A 271 0.95 -18.39 -2.76
CA THR A 271 0.73 -19.01 -1.45
C THR A 271 -0.60 -19.76 -1.45
N PRO A 272 -0.92 -20.58 -0.43
CA PRO A 272 -2.24 -21.20 -0.30
C PRO A 272 -3.39 -20.21 -0.17
N THR A 273 -3.10 -18.98 0.26
CA THR A 273 -4.13 -17.97 0.57
C THR A 273 -4.38 -16.97 -0.54
N ARG A 274 -3.36 -16.64 -1.34
CA ARG A 274 -3.44 -15.62 -2.40
C ARG A 274 -2.32 -15.80 -3.43
N LEU A 275 -2.47 -15.11 -4.53
CA LEU A 275 -1.38 -14.85 -5.47
C LEU A 275 -1.05 -13.35 -5.50
N ARG A 276 0.21 -13.05 -5.79
CA ARG A 276 0.73 -11.72 -6.06
C ARG A 276 1.53 -11.76 -7.35
N PHE A 277 1.27 -10.81 -8.23
CA PHE A 277 1.94 -10.71 -9.51
C PHE A 277 2.43 -9.29 -9.76
N ASP A 278 3.74 -9.13 -9.87
CA ASP A 278 4.40 -7.86 -10.17
C ASP A 278 4.78 -7.83 -11.65
N PHE A 279 4.40 -6.79 -12.37
CA PHE A 279 4.57 -6.72 -13.82
C PHE A 279 4.96 -5.33 -14.29
N ALA A 280 5.64 -5.27 -15.45
CA ALA A 280 6.02 -4.01 -16.08
C ALA A 280 4.79 -3.32 -16.66
N HIS A 281 4.45 -2.15 -16.13
CA HIS A 281 3.45 -1.26 -16.68
C HIS A 281 3.63 0.15 -16.09
N PHE A 282 3.47 1.17 -16.92
CA PHE A 282 3.90 2.53 -16.62
C PHE A 282 2.85 3.40 -15.92
N GLN A 283 1.61 2.93 -15.79
CA GLN A 283 0.51 3.69 -15.15
C GLN A 283 -0.38 2.77 -14.32
N ALA A 284 -1.22 3.36 -13.46
CA ALA A 284 -2.28 2.62 -12.78
C ALA A 284 -3.28 2.06 -13.81
N MET A 285 -3.73 0.84 -13.59
CA MET A 285 -4.79 0.26 -14.41
C MET A 285 -6.12 0.98 -14.14
N THR A 286 -6.90 1.20 -15.19
CA THR A 286 -8.25 1.73 -15.03
C THR A 286 -9.20 0.65 -14.49
N PRO A 287 -10.32 1.03 -13.86
CA PRO A 287 -11.34 0.07 -13.42
C PRO A 287 -11.82 -0.84 -14.56
N GLU A 288 -11.94 -0.30 -15.77
CA GLU A 288 -12.37 -1.04 -16.96
C GLU A 288 -11.31 -2.04 -17.45
N GLU A 289 -10.03 -1.71 -17.32
CA GLU A 289 -8.93 -2.63 -17.63
C GLU A 289 -8.88 -3.77 -16.61
N LEU A 290 -9.02 -3.45 -15.31
CA LEU A 290 -9.09 -4.44 -14.23
C LEU A 290 -10.26 -5.40 -14.43
N GLU A 291 -11.44 -4.87 -14.75
CA GLU A 291 -12.64 -5.68 -15.03
C GLU A 291 -12.43 -6.60 -16.24
N LYS A 292 -11.85 -6.10 -17.33
CA LYS A 292 -11.55 -6.91 -18.52
C LYS A 292 -10.59 -8.04 -18.22
N VAL A 293 -9.51 -7.77 -17.47
CA VAL A 293 -8.53 -8.78 -17.07
C VAL A 293 -9.19 -9.85 -16.19
N GLU A 294 -9.94 -9.43 -15.16
CA GLU A 294 -10.63 -10.35 -14.25
C GLU A 294 -11.66 -11.22 -14.99
N ASN A 295 -12.44 -10.61 -15.86
CA ASN A 295 -13.45 -11.32 -16.68
C ASN A 295 -12.79 -12.32 -17.62
N LEU A 296 -11.69 -11.96 -18.29
CA LEU A 296 -10.97 -12.85 -19.18
C LEU A 296 -10.37 -14.06 -18.44
N VAL A 297 -9.80 -13.85 -17.25
CA VAL A 297 -9.32 -14.97 -16.41
C VAL A 297 -10.47 -15.90 -16.03
N ASN A 298 -11.60 -15.35 -15.57
CA ASN A 298 -12.77 -16.14 -15.19
C ASN A 298 -13.41 -16.86 -16.39
N GLU A 299 -13.39 -16.26 -17.58
CA GLU A 299 -13.81 -16.93 -18.83
C GLU A 299 -12.96 -18.19 -19.08
N LYS A 300 -11.63 -18.10 -18.97
CA LYS A 300 -10.73 -19.24 -19.17
C LYS A 300 -10.86 -20.30 -18.07
N ILE A 301 -11.26 -19.92 -16.88
CA ILE A 301 -11.65 -20.86 -15.81
C ILE A 301 -12.90 -21.65 -16.22
N GLN A 302 -13.92 -20.94 -16.73
CA GLN A 302 -15.20 -21.53 -17.13
C GLN A 302 -15.10 -22.42 -18.39
N GLU A 303 -14.12 -22.17 -19.27
CA GLU A 303 -13.84 -23.01 -20.45
C GLU A 303 -13.33 -24.40 -20.09
N GLN A 304 -12.96 -24.67 -18.81
CA GLN A 304 -12.53 -25.97 -18.34
C GLN A 304 -11.33 -26.53 -19.12
N ILE A 305 -10.34 -25.69 -19.37
CA ILE A 305 -9.18 -26.01 -20.20
C ILE A 305 -8.29 -27.01 -19.43
N PRO A 306 -7.91 -28.15 -20.04
CA PRO A 306 -6.90 -29.03 -19.46
C PRO A 306 -5.57 -28.31 -19.28
N VAL A 307 -4.93 -28.51 -18.13
CA VAL A 307 -3.57 -28.02 -17.85
C VAL A 307 -2.60 -29.15 -18.15
N VAL A 308 -1.88 -29.04 -19.25
CA VAL A 308 -0.96 -30.08 -19.73
C VAL A 308 0.47 -29.67 -19.43
N THR A 309 1.24 -30.63 -18.94
CA THR A 309 2.67 -30.46 -18.67
C THR A 309 3.50 -31.38 -19.53
N ASP A 310 4.41 -30.82 -20.33
CA ASP A 310 5.35 -31.54 -21.17
C ASP A 310 6.78 -31.23 -20.72
N ILE A 311 7.65 -32.26 -20.77
CA ILE A 311 9.09 -32.11 -20.58
C ILE A 311 9.74 -32.19 -21.94
N MET A 312 10.42 -31.15 -22.37
CA MET A 312 11.05 -31.04 -23.69
C MET A 312 12.40 -30.34 -23.61
N ASP A 313 13.14 -30.33 -24.71
CA ASP A 313 14.41 -29.61 -24.80
C ASP A 313 14.14 -28.10 -24.81
N THR A 314 15.02 -27.32 -24.16
CA THR A 314 14.87 -25.85 -24.01
C THR A 314 14.71 -25.14 -25.36
N GLU A 315 15.43 -25.56 -26.38
CA GLU A 315 15.32 -24.98 -27.73
C GLU A 315 13.99 -25.35 -28.43
N GLU A 316 13.47 -26.53 -28.16
CA GLU A 316 12.15 -26.96 -28.65
C GLU A 316 11.04 -26.17 -27.97
N ALA A 317 11.15 -25.96 -26.66
CA ALA A 317 10.21 -25.16 -25.88
C ALA A 317 10.12 -23.71 -26.39
N LYS A 318 11.25 -23.07 -26.66
CA LYS A 318 11.31 -21.73 -27.26
C LYS A 318 10.64 -21.68 -28.64
N LYS A 319 10.93 -22.66 -29.51
CA LYS A 319 10.33 -22.75 -30.85
C LYS A 319 8.82 -23.01 -30.79
N SER A 320 8.32 -23.65 -29.76
CA SER A 320 6.88 -23.89 -29.56
C SER A 320 6.12 -22.65 -29.07
N GLY A 321 6.80 -21.51 -28.88
CA GLY A 321 6.20 -20.26 -28.40
C GLY A 321 6.00 -20.21 -26.88
N ALA A 322 6.63 -21.12 -26.12
CA ALA A 322 6.57 -21.07 -24.68
C ALA A 322 7.29 -19.83 -24.11
N MET A 323 6.63 -19.10 -23.26
CA MET A 323 7.23 -17.94 -22.58
C MET A 323 8.22 -18.41 -21.52
N ALA A 324 9.43 -17.85 -21.55
CA ALA A 324 10.47 -18.04 -20.55
C ALA A 324 10.59 -16.77 -19.71
N LEU A 325 10.84 -16.91 -18.41
CA LEU A 325 11.13 -15.77 -17.54
C LEU A 325 12.53 -15.23 -17.88
N PHE A 326 12.64 -13.92 -18.01
CA PHE A 326 13.91 -13.26 -18.27
C PHE A 326 14.86 -13.44 -17.07
N GLY A 327 16.10 -13.89 -17.34
CA GLY A 327 17.18 -13.99 -16.36
C GLY A 327 17.31 -15.35 -15.65
N GLU A 328 16.40 -16.30 -15.84
CA GLU A 328 16.58 -17.65 -15.34
C GLU A 328 17.48 -18.50 -16.25
N LYS A 329 18.38 -19.27 -15.61
CA LYS A 329 19.21 -20.25 -16.31
C LYS A 329 18.48 -21.57 -16.33
N TYR A 330 17.99 -21.93 -17.50
CA TYR A 330 17.33 -23.21 -17.72
C TYR A 330 18.35 -24.30 -18.06
N GLY A 331 18.11 -25.52 -17.59
CA GLY A 331 18.88 -26.69 -18.01
C GLY A 331 18.57 -27.14 -19.46
N ASP A 332 19.14 -28.24 -19.89
CA ASP A 332 18.90 -28.78 -21.24
C ASP A 332 17.44 -29.17 -21.46
N LYS A 333 16.77 -29.68 -20.40
CA LYS A 333 15.33 -29.98 -20.41
C LYS A 333 14.55 -29.06 -19.49
N VAL A 334 13.38 -28.65 -19.95
CA VAL A 334 12.47 -27.77 -19.24
C VAL A 334 11.05 -28.33 -19.19
N ARG A 335 10.34 -27.96 -18.14
CA ARG A 335 8.92 -28.27 -17.96
C ARG A 335 8.09 -27.14 -18.55
N VAL A 336 7.24 -27.44 -19.52
CA VAL A 336 6.33 -26.51 -20.19
C VAL A 336 4.92 -26.79 -19.73
N VAL A 337 4.27 -25.78 -19.16
CA VAL A 337 2.86 -25.84 -18.71
C VAL A 337 2.01 -25.11 -19.74
N SER A 338 1.01 -25.81 -20.27
CA SER A 338 0.10 -25.30 -21.30
C SER A 338 -1.35 -25.34 -20.84
N MET A 339 -2.09 -24.29 -21.08
CA MET A 339 -3.54 -24.18 -20.84
C MET A 339 -4.21 -23.87 -22.18
N GLY A 340 -4.41 -24.93 -22.98
CA GLY A 340 -4.84 -24.81 -24.39
C GLY A 340 -3.88 -23.93 -25.18
N ASP A 341 -4.45 -23.13 -26.07
CA ASP A 341 -3.71 -22.13 -26.84
C ASP A 341 -3.60 -20.77 -26.13
N PHE A 342 -4.21 -20.64 -24.94
CA PHE A 342 -4.27 -19.36 -24.23
C PHE A 342 -2.96 -19.04 -23.50
N SER A 343 -2.41 -19.96 -22.72
CA SER A 343 -1.14 -19.77 -21.99
C SER A 343 -0.22 -20.95 -22.19
N LYS A 344 1.07 -20.68 -22.45
CA LYS A 344 2.12 -21.67 -22.57
C LYS A 344 3.43 -21.10 -22.01
N GLU A 345 3.91 -21.65 -20.89
CA GLU A 345 5.00 -21.06 -20.12
C GLU A 345 5.97 -22.14 -19.57
N LEU A 346 7.24 -21.76 -19.46
CA LEU A 346 8.22 -22.58 -18.72
C LEU A 346 7.95 -22.43 -17.22
N CYS A 347 7.56 -23.51 -16.56
CA CYS A 347 7.22 -23.47 -15.14
C CYS A 347 7.54 -24.79 -14.43
N GLY A 348 8.31 -24.69 -13.33
CA GLY A 348 8.63 -25.82 -12.43
C GLY A 348 7.67 -25.97 -11.25
N GLY A 349 6.63 -25.14 -11.15
CA GLY A 349 5.68 -25.20 -10.03
C GLY A 349 4.61 -26.27 -10.17
N THR A 350 3.77 -26.40 -9.15
CA THR A 350 2.63 -27.31 -9.13
C THR A 350 1.36 -26.60 -9.64
N HIS A 351 0.52 -27.31 -10.37
CA HIS A 351 -0.65 -26.76 -11.03
C HIS A 351 -1.86 -27.66 -10.87
N THR A 352 -3.05 -27.10 -11.07
CA THR A 352 -4.29 -27.88 -11.20
C THR A 352 -4.30 -28.66 -12.52
N ASP A 353 -5.02 -29.75 -12.58
CA ASP A 353 -5.17 -30.55 -13.82
C ASP A 353 -6.09 -29.88 -14.84
N ASN A 354 -6.94 -28.96 -14.40
CA ASN A 354 -7.93 -28.27 -15.22
C ASN A 354 -8.21 -26.88 -14.67
N THR A 355 -8.40 -25.89 -15.53
CA THR A 355 -8.68 -24.51 -15.11
C THR A 355 -9.96 -24.40 -14.30
N ALA A 356 -10.96 -25.27 -14.50
CA ALA A 356 -12.19 -25.31 -13.71
C ALA A 356 -11.92 -25.52 -12.20
N SER A 357 -10.85 -26.22 -11.84
CA SER A 357 -10.45 -26.46 -10.44
C SER A 357 -10.10 -25.19 -9.69
N ILE A 358 -9.76 -24.10 -10.40
CA ILE A 358 -9.53 -22.77 -9.82
C ILE A 358 -10.83 -22.22 -9.22
N ALA A 359 -11.98 -22.58 -9.78
CA ALA A 359 -13.35 -22.25 -9.42
C ALA A 359 -13.74 -20.77 -9.64
N ALA A 360 -13.00 -19.81 -9.12
CA ALA A 360 -13.22 -18.39 -9.28
C ALA A 360 -11.90 -17.62 -9.10
N PHE A 361 -11.82 -16.44 -9.70
CA PHE A 361 -10.70 -15.52 -9.58
C PHE A 361 -11.20 -14.11 -9.27
N LYS A 362 -10.56 -13.40 -8.31
CA LYS A 362 -10.91 -12.03 -7.93
C LYS A 362 -9.65 -11.21 -7.67
N ILE A 363 -9.51 -10.10 -8.38
CA ILE A 363 -8.48 -9.09 -8.09
C ILE A 363 -8.95 -8.30 -6.85
N ILE A 364 -8.10 -8.24 -5.83
CA ILE A 364 -8.38 -7.50 -4.58
C ILE A 364 -7.64 -6.17 -4.50
N SER A 365 -6.49 -6.06 -5.15
CA SER A 365 -5.74 -4.79 -5.22
C SER A 365 -4.89 -4.69 -6.47
N GLU A 366 -4.66 -3.44 -6.91
CA GLU A 366 -3.70 -3.06 -7.93
C GLU A 366 -2.95 -1.82 -7.43
N THR A 367 -1.61 -1.89 -7.32
CA THR A 367 -0.79 -0.83 -6.72
C THR A 367 0.55 -0.68 -7.45
N GLY A 368 1.18 0.51 -7.34
CA GLY A 368 2.57 0.72 -7.77
C GLY A 368 3.55 0.25 -6.69
N VAL A 369 4.61 -0.43 -7.08
CA VAL A 369 5.68 -0.89 -6.17
C VAL A 369 7.05 -0.29 -6.48
N ALA A 370 7.26 0.09 -7.73
CA ALA A 370 8.44 0.81 -8.21
C ALA A 370 8.09 1.57 -9.49
N ALA A 371 8.99 2.42 -9.96
CA ALA A 371 8.83 3.09 -11.24
C ALA A 371 8.63 2.05 -12.36
N GLY A 372 7.53 2.16 -13.10
CA GLY A 372 7.21 1.24 -14.19
C GLY A 372 6.85 -0.19 -13.76
N VAL A 373 6.60 -0.45 -12.47
CA VAL A 373 6.20 -1.76 -11.96
C VAL A 373 4.90 -1.67 -11.18
N ARG A 374 3.92 -2.45 -11.60
CA ARG A 374 2.61 -2.58 -10.96
C ARG A 374 2.49 -3.94 -10.29
N ARG A 375 1.70 -4.01 -9.24
CA ARG A 375 1.41 -5.22 -8.45
C ARG A 375 -0.08 -5.48 -8.45
N ILE A 376 -0.46 -6.70 -8.79
CA ILE A 376 -1.81 -7.24 -8.55
C ILE A 376 -1.73 -8.27 -7.43
N GLU A 377 -2.67 -8.20 -6.49
CA GLU A 377 -2.99 -9.27 -5.57
C GLU A 377 -4.37 -9.82 -5.89
N ALA A 378 -4.50 -11.15 -5.90
CA ALA A 378 -5.76 -11.80 -6.24
C ALA A 378 -5.98 -13.07 -5.43
N LEU A 379 -7.24 -13.49 -5.40
CA LEU A 379 -7.73 -14.67 -4.71
C LEU A 379 -8.31 -15.66 -5.71
N THR A 380 -8.31 -16.94 -5.34
CA THR A 380 -8.98 -18.01 -6.08
C THR A 380 -9.87 -18.86 -5.16
N GLY A 381 -10.77 -19.62 -5.76
CA GLY A 381 -11.59 -20.64 -5.10
C GLY A 381 -12.29 -20.14 -3.85
N ASN A 382 -12.10 -20.86 -2.74
CA ASN A 382 -12.72 -20.51 -1.46
C ASN A 382 -12.32 -19.14 -0.92
N GLY A 383 -11.14 -18.63 -1.29
CA GLY A 383 -10.71 -17.28 -0.93
C GLY A 383 -11.66 -16.21 -1.47
N VAL A 384 -12.11 -16.36 -2.72
CA VAL A 384 -13.09 -15.47 -3.35
C VAL A 384 -14.44 -15.49 -2.63
N PHE A 385 -14.93 -16.69 -2.26
CA PHE A 385 -16.19 -16.80 -1.53
C PHE A 385 -16.12 -16.19 -0.13
N LYS A 386 -15.00 -16.37 0.57
CA LYS A 386 -14.77 -15.71 1.88
C LYS A 386 -14.78 -14.20 1.73
N TYR A 387 -14.06 -13.67 0.74
CA TYR A 387 -14.03 -12.24 0.44
C TYR A 387 -15.44 -11.67 0.21
N TYR A 388 -16.24 -12.31 -0.66
CA TYR A 388 -17.60 -11.82 -0.91
C TYR A 388 -18.51 -11.90 0.32
N LYS A 389 -18.37 -12.93 1.17
CA LYS A 389 -19.11 -13.01 2.44
C LYS A 389 -18.75 -11.88 3.40
N GLU A 390 -17.48 -11.48 3.45
CA GLU A 390 -17.02 -10.36 4.27
C GLU A 390 -17.61 -9.05 3.74
N VAL A 391 -17.51 -8.80 2.43
CA VAL A 391 -18.11 -7.62 1.79
C VAL A 391 -19.63 -7.56 2.00
N GLU A 392 -20.33 -8.69 1.86
CA GLU A 392 -21.77 -8.77 2.11
C GLU A 392 -22.11 -8.45 3.57
N LYS A 393 -21.31 -8.97 4.53
CA LYS A 393 -21.48 -8.69 5.95
C LYS A 393 -21.28 -7.20 6.24
N GLU A 394 -20.22 -6.59 5.72
CA GLU A 394 -19.96 -5.14 5.88
C GLU A 394 -21.09 -4.29 5.30
N LEU A 395 -21.62 -4.67 4.12
CA LEU A 395 -22.75 -4.01 3.50
C LEU A 395 -24.00 -4.07 4.40
N HIS A 396 -24.29 -5.23 4.99
CA HIS A 396 -25.43 -5.39 5.90
C HIS A 396 -25.24 -4.60 7.21
N GLU A 397 -24.02 -4.58 7.76
CA GLU A 397 -23.71 -3.79 8.95
C GLU A 397 -23.83 -2.28 8.67
N ALA A 398 -23.35 -1.81 7.53
CA ALA A 398 -23.49 -0.42 7.10
C ALA A 398 -24.98 -0.03 6.91
N ALA A 399 -25.77 -0.88 6.26
CA ALA A 399 -27.20 -0.67 6.08
C ALA A 399 -27.95 -0.64 7.43
N LYS A 400 -27.60 -1.54 8.35
CA LYS A 400 -28.15 -1.55 9.72
C LYS A 400 -27.81 -0.26 10.48
N ALA A 401 -26.57 0.23 10.39
CA ALA A 401 -26.16 1.50 10.99
C ALA A 401 -26.95 2.68 10.41
N ALA A 402 -27.18 2.69 9.10
CA ALA A 402 -28.00 3.67 8.41
C ALA A 402 -29.53 3.48 8.60
N LYS A 403 -29.96 2.40 9.29
CA LYS A 403 -31.37 2.03 9.54
C LYS A 403 -32.18 1.86 8.25
N CYS A 404 -31.63 1.13 7.28
CA CYS A 404 -32.29 0.82 6.01
C CYS A 404 -31.90 -0.58 5.50
N ASP A 405 -32.54 -1.05 4.42
CA ASP A 405 -32.13 -2.25 3.71
C ASP A 405 -30.86 -1.98 2.87
N PRO A 406 -30.01 -2.99 2.62
CA PRO A 406 -28.80 -2.83 1.79
C PRO A 406 -29.06 -2.19 0.43
N ALA A 407 -30.14 -2.56 -0.24
CA ALA A 407 -30.52 -1.99 -1.54
C ALA A 407 -30.88 -0.50 -1.50
N GLN A 408 -31.16 0.04 -0.32
CA GLN A 408 -31.54 1.44 -0.12
C GLN A 408 -30.42 2.28 0.49
N LEU A 409 -29.24 1.68 0.75
CA LEU A 409 -28.16 2.32 1.51
C LEU A 409 -27.69 3.63 0.87
N VAL A 410 -27.45 3.65 -0.44
CA VAL A 410 -27.00 4.85 -1.16
C VAL A 410 -28.03 5.97 -1.01
N LYS A 411 -29.32 5.67 -1.30
CA LYS A 411 -30.40 6.65 -1.17
C LYS A 411 -30.56 7.17 0.27
N ARG A 412 -30.35 6.30 1.26
CA ARG A 412 -30.42 6.71 2.68
C ARG A 412 -29.26 7.64 3.06
N ILE A 413 -28.04 7.36 2.59
CA ILE A 413 -26.87 8.23 2.81
C ILE A 413 -27.10 9.60 2.16
N GLU A 414 -27.56 9.65 0.92
CA GLU A 414 -27.91 10.90 0.24
C GLU A 414 -28.96 11.68 1.03
N GLY A 415 -30.02 11.00 1.51
CA GLY A 415 -31.04 11.62 2.34
C GLY A 415 -30.49 12.17 3.67
N LEU A 416 -29.59 11.45 4.32
CA LEU A 416 -28.92 11.92 5.54
C LEU A 416 -28.07 13.18 5.28
N HIS A 417 -27.36 13.25 4.16
CA HIS A 417 -26.60 14.45 3.79
C HIS A 417 -27.50 15.67 3.59
N GLU A 418 -28.64 15.53 2.91
CA GLU A 418 -29.61 16.64 2.75
C GLU A 418 -30.27 17.02 4.08
N GLU A 419 -30.57 16.06 4.95
CA GLU A 419 -31.10 16.31 6.29
C GLU A 419 -30.08 17.10 7.15
N ILE A 420 -28.81 16.70 7.14
CA ILE A 420 -27.73 17.42 7.85
C ILE A 420 -27.61 18.86 7.32
N LYS A 421 -27.63 19.04 6.01
CA LYS A 421 -27.55 20.37 5.38
C LYS A 421 -28.73 21.26 5.79
N THR A 422 -29.95 20.71 5.79
CA THR A 422 -31.16 21.41 6.22
C THR A 422 -31.10 21.79 7.70
N LEU A 423 -30.77 20.82 8.57
CA LEU A 423 -30.64 21.06 10.01
C LEU A 423 -29.54 22.09 10.34
N THR A 424 -28.44 22.06 9.59
CA THR A 424 -27.36 23.07 9.75
C THR A 424 -27.86 24.48 9.37
N ALA A 425 -28.61 24.60 8.27
CA ALA A 425 -29.20 25.87 7.86
C ALA A 425 -30.24 26.39 8.87
N GLU A 426 -31.12 25.51 9.37
CA GLU A 426 -32.10 25.85 10.41
C GLU A 426 -31.43 26.25 11.71
N ASN A 427 -30.39 25.54 12.14
CA ASN A 427 -29.63 25.87 13.33
C ASN A 427 -29.02 27.29 13.22
N ASN A 428 -28.41 27.59 12.06
CA ASN A 428 -27.85 28.92 11.80
C ASN A 428 -28.96 30.02 11.78
N GLN A 429 -30.14 29.71 11.22
CA GLN A 429 -31.27 30.64 11.26
C GLN A 429 -31.77 30.90 12.69
N LEU A 430 -31.89 29.83 13.50
CA LEU A 430 -32.29 29.92 14.90
C LEU A 430 -31.26 30.71 15.71
N LYS A 431 -29.97 30.46 15.54
CA LYS A 431 -28.90 31.23 16.17
C LYS A 431 -28.97 32.73 15.81
N ASN A 432 -29.16 33.04 14.51
CA ASN A 432 -29.31 34.42 14.04
C ASN A 432 -30.58 35.09 14.60
N LYS A 433 -31.69 34.34 14.74
CA LYS A 433 -32.92 34.85 15.36
C LYS A 433 -32.73 35.13 16.84
N MET A 434 -32.11 34.20 17.59
CA MET A 434 -31.78 34.42 19.00
C MET A 434 -30.86 35.62 19.21
N ALA A 435 -29.85 35.80 18.34
CA ALA A 435 -28.97 36.97 18.36
C ALA A 435 -29.74 38.27 18.09
N LYS A 436 -30.73 38.28 17.16
CA LYS A 436 -31.58 39.45 16.89
C LYS A 436 -32.53 39.78 18.05
N ASP A 437 -33.15 38.78 18.65
CA ASP A 437 -34.06 38.96 19.80
C ASP A 437 -33.27 39.46 21.03
N ALA A 438 -32.08 38.96 21.28
CA ALA A 438 -31.17 39.49 22.30
C ALA A 438 -30.76 40.95 22.03
N MET A 439 -30.67 41.36 20.74
CA MET A 439 -30.37 42.76 20.38
C MET A 439 -31.48 43.77 20.73
N GLY A 440 -32.74 43.34 20.80
CA GLY A 440 -33.85 44.25 21.11
C GLY A 440 -33.76 44.82 22.53
N ASP A 441 -33.44 43.96 23.51
CA ASP A 441 -33.27 44.34 24.92
C ASP A 441 -31.93 45.01 25.21
N VAL A 442 -30.92 44.76 24.40
CA VAL A 442 -29.54 45.24 24.61
C VAL A 442 -29.42 46.73 24.35
N MET A 443 -30.12 47.29 23.36
CA MET A 443 -30.07 48.72 23.08
C MET A 443 -30.61 49.62 24.21
N ASN A 444 -31.43 49.05 25.09
CA ASN A 444 -31.91 49.73 26.29
C ASN A 444 -30.81 49.88 27.38
N GLN A 445 -29.66 49.19 27.21
CA GLN A 445 -28.54 49.26 28.16
C GLN A 445 -27.49 50.31 27.80
N VAL A 446 -27.72 51.09 26.74
CA VAL A 446 -26.82 52.19 26.35
C VAL A 446 -26.70 53.20 27.48
N LYS A 447 -25.47 53.52 27.86
CA LYS A 447 -25.13 54.52 28.89
C LYS A 447 -24.34 55.66 28.25
N ASP A 448 -24.59 56.88 28.64
CA ASP A 448 -23.71 57.99 28.32
C ASP A 448 -22.53 58.04 29.29
N VAL A 449 -21.33 58.06 28.77
CA VAL A 449 -20.10 58.20 29.55
C VAL A 449 -19.30 59.38 28.97
N ASN A 450 -19.37 60.52 29.60
CA ASN A 450 -18.68 61.73 29.17
C ASN A 450 -19.00 62.16 27.71
N GLY A 451 -20.25 62.00 27.30
CA GLY A 451 -20.71 62.36 25.96
C GLY A 451 -20.38 61.35 24.87
N VAL A 452 -20.02 60.12 25.25
CA VAL A 452 -19.85 58.93 24.37
C VAL A 452 -20.83 57.84 24.79
N SER A 453 -21.62 57.34 23.86
CA SER A 453 -22.53 56.23 24.10
C SER A 453 -21.72 54.96 24.36
N PHE A 454 -21.92 54.33 25.50
CA PHE A 454 -21.27 53.04 25.88
C PHE A 454 -22.32 51.96 25.99
N LEU A 455 -22.10 50.82 25.26
CA LEU A 455 -22.98 49.68 25.25
C LEU A 455 -22.24 48.42 25.76
N PRO A 456 -22.40 48.06 27.05
CA PRO A 456 -21.93 46.80 27.58
C PRO A 456 -22.95 45.68 27.27
N VAL A 457 -22.50 44.58 26.71
CA VAL A 457 -23.36 43.44 26.37
C VAL A 457 -22.73 42.15 26.88
N HIS A 458 -23.50 41.37 27.59
CA HIS A 458 -23.14 40.01 27.99
C HIS A 458 -24.05 39.00 27.27
N VAL A 459 -23.44 38.06 26.59
CA VAL A 459 -24.12 36.95 25.88
C VAL A 459 -23.55 35.61 26.35
N LYS A 460 -24.28 34.54 26.16
CA LYS A 460 -23.84 33.18 26.51
C LYS A 460 -23.78 32.31 25.26
N ASP A 461 -22.86 31.36 25.27
CA ASP A 461 -22.75 30.29 24.27
C ASP A 461 -22.57 30.79 22.81
N ILE A 462 -21.91 31.97 22.63
CA ILE A 462 -21.56 32.54 21.33
C ILE A 462 -20.05 32.45 21.13
N ASP A 463 -19.62 31.99 19.96
CA ASP A 463 -18.21 31.90 19.60
C ASP A 463 -17.65 33.28 19.16
N MET A 464 -16.33 33.40 18.98
CA MET A 464 -15.68 34.67 18.63
C MET A 464 -16.15 35.22 17.29
N GLN A 465 -16.41 34.38 16.29
CA GLN A 465 -16.86 34.81 14.96
C GLN A 465 -18.30 35.37 15.03
N GLU A 466 -19.16 34.69 15.77
CA GLU A 466 -20.53 35.14 16.04
C GLU A 466 -20.54 36.43 16.87
N LEU A 467 -19.60 36.55 17.84
CA LEU A 467 -19.44 37.75 18.65
C LEU A 467 -19.00 38.96 17.81
N MET A 468 -18.11 38.78 16.83
CA MET A 468 -17.70 39.79 15.88
C MET A 468 -18.87 40.26 15.01
N ASN A 469 -19.65 39.31 14.47
CA ASN A 469 -20.84 39.62 13.66
C ASN A 469 -21.89 40.41 14.47
N LEU A 470 -22.11 40.03 15.72
CA LEU A 470 -23.00 40.76 16.66
C LEU A 470 -22.48 42.16 16.93
N GLY A 471 -21.17 42.30 17.15
CA GLY A 471 -20.52 43.61 17.38
C GLY A 471 -20.69 44.57 16.21
N ASP A 472 -20.51 44.13 14.96
CA ASP A 472 -20.71 44.91 13.76
C ASP A 472 -22.17 45.37 13.61
N GLN A 473 -23.13 44.51 13.89
CA GLN A 473 -24.55 44.85 13.84
C GLN A 473 -24.95 45.87 14.92
N LEU A 474 -24.42 45.72 16.14
CA LEU A 474 -24.65 46.66 17.21
C LEU A 474 -23.98 48.03 16.93
N LYS A 475 -22.77 47.99 16.34
CA LYS A 475 -22.03 49.19 15.93
C LYS A 475 -22.82 50.02 14.91
N ALA A 476 -23.43 49.34 13.92
CA ALA A 476 -24.28 49.98 12.92
C ALA A 476 -25.53 50.63 13.52
N LYS A 477 -26.10 50.06 14.60
CA LYS A 477 -27.30 50.59 15.27
C LYS A 477 -27.02 51.66 16.32
N LEU A 478 -25.87 51.57 17.02
CA LEU A 478 -25.53 52.50 18.09
C LEU A 478 -25.22 53.90 17.57
N GLY A 479 -24.81 54.04 16.31
CA GLY A 479 -24.30 55.28 15.78
C GLY A 479 -22.91 55.58 16.33
N ASP A 480 -22.73 56.73 17.02
CA ASP A 480 -21.45 57.10 17.64
C ASP A 480 -21.33 56.51 19.07
N GLY A 481 -20.43 55.59 19.27
CA GLY A 481 -20.24 54.95 20.58
C GLY A 481 -19.16 53.88 20.65
N VAL A 482 -19.09 53.29 21.82
CA VAL A 482 -18.21 52.16 22.14
C VAL A 482 -19.05 50.98 22.58
N ILE A 483 -18.74 49.83 22.10
CA ILE A 483 -19.38 48.56 22.42
C ILE A 483 -18.35 47.63 23.11
N LEU A 484 -18.76 47.01 24.17
CA LEU A 484 -18.00 45.95 24.85
C LEU A 484 -18.88 44.68 24.93
N LEU A 485 -18.47 43.66 24.22
CA LEU A 485 -19.14 42.36 24.24
C LEU A 485 -18.34 41.37 25.09
N ALA A 486 -19.03 40.61 25.88
CA ALA A 486 -18.48 39.49 26.61
C ALA A 486 -19.34 38.23 26.34
N SER A 487 -18.70 37.11 26.00
CA SER A 487 -19.35 35.80 25.86
C SER A 487 -18.69 34.79 26.73
N GLU A 488 -19.48 34.00 27.43
CA GLU A 488 -19.05 32.81 28.14
C GLU A 488 -19.46 31.58 27.32
N ASN A 489 -18.47 30.77 26.92
CA ASN A 489 -18.70 29.55 26.19
C ASN A 489 -17.71 28.47 26.68
N GLY A 490 -18.24 27.34 27.20
CA GLY A 490 -17.44 26.21 27.67
C GLY A 490 -16.42 26.56 28.78
N GLY A 491 -16.74 27.51 29.66
CA GLY A 491 -15.86 27.95 30.75
C GLY A 491 -14.76 28.92 30.31
N LYS A 492 -14.77 29.36 29.06
CA LYS A 492 -13.87 30.41 28.54
C LYS A 492 -14.65 31.71 28.31
N VAL A 493 -14.04 32.84 28.67
CA VAL A 493 -14.60 34.14 28.43
C VAL A 493 -13.95 34.77 27.20
N SER A 494 -14.76 35.11 26.20
CA SER A 494 -14.35 35.86 25.03
C SER A 494 -14.79 37.33 25.18
N LEU A 495 -13.88 38.24 24.92
CA LEU A 495 -14.13 39.70 25.01
C LEU A 495 -13.88 40.34 23.64
N LEU A 496 -14.79 41.24 23.26
CA LEU A 496 -14.66 42.05 22.05
C LEU A 496 -15.02 43.50 22.37
N ALA A 497 -14.14 44.44 22.02
CA ALA A 497 -14.45 45.88 22.11
C ALA A 497 -14.37 46.52 20.72
N MET A 498 -15.36 47.35 20.41
CA MET A 498 -15.43 48.11 19.18
C MET A 498 -15.70 49.59 19.49
N ALA A 499 -15.07 50.50 18.73
CA ALA A 499 -15.34 51.95 18.82
C ALA A 499 -15.64 52.48 17.41
N THR A 500 -16.56 53.44 17.32
CA THR A 500 -16.83 54.17 16.09
C THR A 500 -15.86 55.33 15.92
N ASP A 501 -15.71 55.82 14.69
CA ASP A 501 -14.81 56.94 14.38
C ASP A 501 -15.16 58.20 15.17
N GLY A 502 -16.44 58.47 15.39
CA GLY A 502 -16.90 59.58 16.19
C GLY A 502 -16.54 59.45 17.67
N ALA A 503 -16.65 58.22 18.24
CA ALA A 503 -16.23 57.95 19.59
C ALA A 503 -14.70 58.03 19.75
N MET A 504 -13.93 57.58 18.75
CA MET A 504 -12.46 57.68 18.76
C MET A 504 -11.98 59.13 18.73
N LYS A 505 -12.64 60.02 17.98
CA LYS A 505 -12.34 61.45 18.00
C LYS A 505 -12.60 62.10 19.35
N LYS A 506 -13.49 61.54 20.17
CA LYS A 506 -13.77 61.96 21.56
C LYS A 506 -12.86 61.28 22.60
N GLY A 507 -11.83 60.55 22.15
CA GLY A 507 -10.83 59.91 23.02
C GLY A 507 -11.11 58.49 23.42
N ALA A 508 -12.14 57.82 22.88
CA ALA A 508 -12.41 56.43 23.12
C ALA A 508 -11.42 55.53 22.36
N HIS A 509 -10.92 54.46 23.01
CA HIS A 509 -9.96 53.56 22.38
C HIS A 509 -10.29 52.11 22.74
N ALA A 510 -10.80 51.33 21.76
CA ALA A 510 -11.25 49.95 21.97
C ALA A 510 -10.13 49.05 22.53
N GLY A 511 -8.89 49.19 22.03
CA GLY A 511 -7.74 48.38 22.51
C GLY A 511 -7.35 48.68 23.97
N ASN A 512 -7.50 49.93 24.43
CA ASN A 512 -7.26 50.29 25.84
C ASN A 512 -8.37 49.74 26.74
N LEU A 513 -9.62 49.80 26.28
CA LEU A 513 -10.76 49.24 26.98
C LEU A 513 -10.63 47.73 27.16
N ILE A 514 -10.28 46.97 26.11
CA ILE A 514 -10.13 45.53 26.19
C ILE A 514 -9.01 45.14 27.18
N LYS A 515 -7.87 45.87 27.15
CA LYS A 515 -6.75 45.64 28.07
C LYS A 515 -7.15 45.89 29.54
N ALA A 516 -8.00 46.87 29.79
CA ALA A 516 -8.47 47.16 31.15
C ALA A 516 -9.46 46.09 31.65
N VAL A 517 -10.39 45.65 30.79
CA VAL A 517 -11.42 44.68 31.15
C VAL A 517 -10.85 43.28 31.23
N ALA A 518 -9.91 42.87 30.36
CA ALA A 518 -9.27 41.58 30.39
C ALA A 518 -8.60 41.28 31.74
N LYS A 519 -7.95 42.29 32.36
CA LYS A 519 -7.36 42.18 33.69
C LYS A 519 -8.36 41.82 34.79
N LEU A 520 -9.64 42.20 34.61
CA LEU A 520 -10.69 41.92 35.61
C LEU A 520 -11.24 40.51 35.52
N VAL A 521 -11.04 39.83 34.41
CA VAL A 521 -11.53 38.47 34.11
C VAL A 521 -10.41 37.45 34.03
N GLY A 522 -9.18 37.80 34.42
CA GLY A 522 -8.05 36.87 34.53
C GLY A 522 -7.26 36.69 33.21
N GLY A 523 -7.33 37.63 32.30
CA GLY A 523 -6.60 37.70 31.03
C GLY A 523 -5.38 38.60 31.06
#